data_4ea7d5abcc3928a7e5d4fa04b8e4d583
#
_entry.id   4ea7d5abcc3928a7e5d4fa04b8e4d583
#
_cell.length_a   1.000
_cell.length_b   1.000
_cell.length_c   1.000
_cell.angle_alpha   90.00
_cell.angle_beta   90.00
_cell.angle_gamma   90.00
#
_symmetry.space_group_name_H-M   'P 1'
#
loop_
_entity.id
_entity.type
_entity.pdbx_description
1 polymer ?
#
loop_
_entity_poly.entity_id
_entity_poly.type
_entity_poly.pdbx_seq_one_letter_code
_entity_poly.pdbx_strand_id
1 'polypeptide(L)'
;NIAPKGIEFGLGGFYTYADNDYKMKSPFQEGLTITRDHDKFKKTVIGGSFKARKWWFDLVEFEPVFIHTYKDIQGIESNIRHAHSHSNAFIFANKMEKENFLLDGLDLDWQLGYIYTDYHFADTASHRTHWDGTHYPAVSEFGGEIGKWASLLTNEKHQLQHKLNLNYLVNENHSVNFNSLLKYAHANPRDGMKDKVIGYRTDFPSNMFSWVAGLNYDYRTSNDKFLNSFNVKYYYYSMKTRMASVLVKTAEDIDTHKNDFGISNALRYRITPSLMAKASFGYDVRLPSEEELLGDGYVIAPAGNLTPERNISVNIGMLFDLTGKASSNLQIELNGYYMHLKDMIRFTGGFLQSQYQNFGEMRTLGMEAEVKADMTRWLYGYVNATYQDLRDVRKYEQNTTVANPTKGSRMPNIPLSLIHI
;
A
#
# COMPACT_ATOMS: atom_id res chain seq x y z
N ASN A 1 20.19 0.93 -27.15
CA ASN A 1 19.84 -0.25 -27.96
C ASN A 1 18.39 -0.11 -28.39
N ILE A 2 18.17 0.24 -29.65
CA ILE A 2 16.83 0.33 -30.22
C ILE A 2 16.35 -1.10 -30.47
N ALA A 3 15.37 -1.59 -29.72
CA ALA A 3 14.78 -2.90 -29.93
C ALA A 3 14.27 -3.08 -31.37
N PRO A 4 14.47 -4.23 -32.03
CA PRO A 4 13.98 -4.46 -33.37
C PRO A 4 12.43 -4.43 -33.41
N LYS A 5 11.87 -4.10 -34.58
CA LYS A 5 10.44 -4.27 -34.85
C LYS A 5 10.09 -5.75 -34.77
N GLY A 6 9.00 -6.07 -34.06
CA GLY A 6 8.59 -7.47 -33.95
C GLY A 6 7.49 -7.72 -32.94
N ILE A 7 7.16 -8.98 -32.82
CA ILE A 7 6.18 -9.51 -31.88
C ILE A 7 6.93 -10.52 -30.99
N GLU A 8 6.72 -10.41 -29.69
CA GLU A 8 7.27 -11.31 -28.69
C GLU A 8 6.12 -11.94 -27.90
N PHE A 9 6.21 -13.23 -27.63
CA PHE A 9 5.28 -13.96 -26.77
C PHE A 9 6.05 -14.57 -25.61
N GLY A 10 5.47 -14.49 -24.43
CA GLY A 10 5.96 -15.15 -23.23
C GLY A 10 4.83 -15.93 -22.58
N LEU A 11 5.15 -17.10 -22.03
CA LEU A 11 4.28 -17.87 -21.17
C LEU A 11 5.10 -18.37 -19.99
N GLY A 12 4.59 -18.25 -18.78
CA GLY A 12 5.27 -18.70 -17.58
C GLY A 12 4.29 -19.00 -16.46
N GLY A 13 4.79 -19.71 -15.47
CA GLY A 13 4.01 -20.00 -14.29
C GLY A 13 4.86 -20.64 -13.22
N PHE A 14 4.32 -20.62 -11.99
CA PHE A 14 4.93 -21.32 -10.87
C PHE A 14 3.85 -21.83 -9.92
N TYR A 15 4.24 -22.85 -9.17
CA TYR A 15 3.44 -23.40 -8.07
C TYR A 15 4.25 -23.33 -6.79
N THR A 16 3.63 -22.81 -5.74
CA THR A 16 4.19 -22.77 -4.40
C THR A 16 3.33 -23.64 -3.48
N TYR A 17 3.98 -24.48 -2.70
CA TYR A 17 3.35 -25.29 -1.68
C TYR A 17 4.16 -25.24 -0.40
N ALA A 18 3.49 -25.06 0.73
CA ALA A 18 4.10 -25.16 2.06
C ALA A 18 3.04 -25.69 3.04
N ASP A 19 3.42 -26.65 3.86
CA ASP A 19 2.56 -27.08 4.99
C ASP A 19 2.65 -26.07 6.14
N ASN A 20 3.78 -25.35 6.25
CA ASN A 20 4.09 -24.40 7.31
C ASN A 20 3.99 -25.01 8.72
N ASP A 21 4.21 -26.31 8.81
CA ASP A 21 4.13 -27.05 10.06
C ASP A 21 5.36 -26.80 10.92
N TYR A 22 5.14 -26.40 12.16
CA TYR A 22 6.23 -26.25 13.12
C TYR A 22 5.74 -26.32 14.57
N LYS A 23 6.70 -26.60 15.47
CA LYS A 23 6.47 -26.59 16.91
C LYS A 23 6.94 -25.28 17.51
N MET A 24 6.14 -24.74 18.44
CA MET A 24 6.52 -23.55 19.20
C MET A 24 6.00 -23.66 20.63
N LYS A 25 6.60 -22.88 21.55
CA LYS A 25 6.05 -22.71 22.90
C LYS A 25 4.80 -21.85 22.81
N SER A 26 3.74 -22.23 23.51
CA SER A 26 2.52 -21.43 23.59
C SER A 26 2.82 -20.08 24.25
N PRO A 27 2.43 -18.94 23.63
CA PRO A 27 2.53 -17.65 24.28
C PRO A 27 1.45 -17.41 25.33
N PHE A 28 0.42 -18.27 25.40
CA PHE A 28 -0.73 -18.11 26.31
C PHE A 28 -0.74 -19.13 27.45
N GLN A 29 0.05 -20.21 27.36
CA GLN A 29 0.11 -21.25 28.37
C GLN A 29 1.56 -21.66 28.62
N GLU A 30 2.08 -21.38 29.81
CA GLU A 30 3.44 -21.69 30.20
C GLU A 30 3.69 -23.22 30.17
N GLY A 31 4.83 -23.60 29.63
CA GLY A 31 5.26 -25.03 29.55
C GLY A 31 4.61 -25.82 28.41
N LEU A 32 3.57 -25.34 27.76
CA LEU A 32 2.92 -26.03 26.64
C LEU A 32 3.68 -25.82 25.34
N THR A 33 4.04 -26.92 24.67
CA THR A 33 4.51 -26.92 23.29
C THR A 33 3.37 -27.25 22.36
N ILE A 34 3.04 -26.36 21.44
CA ILE A 34 2.00 -26.52 20.43
C ILE A 34 2.61 -26.89 19.07
N THR A 35 1.90 -27.72 18.32
CA THR A 35 2.23 -28.04 16.92
C THR A 35 1.24 -27.30 16.04
N ARG A 36 1.75 -26.34 15.25
CA ARG A 36 0.96 -25.68 14.21
C ARG A 36 1.02 -26.57 12.96
N ASP A 37 -0.10 -27.18 12.60
CA ASP A 37 -0.24 -28.15 11.51
C ASP A 37 -1.47 -27.90 10.63
N HIS A 38 -2.07 -26.70 10.74
CA HIS A 38 -3.20 -26.24 9.94
C HIS A 38 -2.92 -24.85 9.35
N ASP A 39 -1.76 -24.71 8.69
CA ASP A 39 -1.32 -23.44 8.07
C ASP A 39 -0.84 -23.67 6.61
N LYS A 40 -1.42 -24.70 5.97
CA LYS A 40 -1.09 -25.07 4.60
C LYS A 40 -1.34 -23.91 3.64
N PHE A 41 -0.40 -23.70 2.74
CA PHE A 41 -0.47 -22.70 1.70
C PHE A 41 -0.20 -23.30 0.33
N LYS A 42 -1.06 -22.98 -0.64
CA LYS A 42 -0.90 -23.35 -2.04
C LYS A 42 -1.13 -22.11 -2.90
N LYS A 43 -0.26 -21.89 -3.85
CA LYS A 43 -0.41 -20.82 -4.84
C LYS A 43 0.01 -21.29 -6.21
N THR A 44 -0.87 -21.14 -7.18
CA THR A 44 -0.60 -21.36 -8.61
C THR A 44 -0.66 -20.03 -9.31
N VAL A 45 0.34 -19.72 -10.11
CA VAL A 45 0.36 -18.53 -10.98
C VAL A 45 0.65 -19.00 -12.39
N ILE A 46 -0.19 -18.59 -13.33
CA ILE A 46 0.01 -18.80 -14.77
C ILE A 46 -0.17 -17.46 -15.44
N GLY A 47 0.82 -17.04 -16.23
CA GLY A 47 0.75 -15.76 -16.92
C GLY A 47 1.36 -15.83 -18.30
N GLY A 48 0.85 -14.98 -19.18
CA GLY A 48 1.36 -14.77 -20.52
C GLY A 48 1.76 -13.31 -20.72
N SER A 49 2.58 -13.08 -21.74
CA SER A 49 2.85 -11.74 -22.23
C SER A 49 2.83 -11.72 -23.75
N PHE A 50 2.25 -10.69 -24.30
CA PHE A 50 2.30 -10.34 -25.70
C PHE A 50 2.88 -8.95 -25.81
N LYS A 51 3.97 -8.78 -26.60
CA LYS A 51 4.60 -7.48 -26.84
C LYS A 51 4.72 -7.26 -28.33
N ALA A 52 4.22 -6.10 -28.79
CA ALA A 52 4.43 -5.62 -30.16
C ALA A 52 5.28 -4.34 -30.10
N ARG A 53 6.38 -4.29 -30.88
CA ARG A 53 7.32 -3.17 -30.90
C ARG A 53 7.39 -2.50 -32.25
N LYS A 54 7.47 -1.16 -32.23
CA LYS A 54 7.66 -0.31 -33.42
C LYS A 54 6.61 -0.53 -34.52
N TRP A 55 5.35 -0.67 -34.08
CA TRP A 55 4.20 -0.58 -34.97
C TRP A 55 3.70 0.89 -34.98
N TRP A 56 2.42 1.13 -34.74
CA TRP A 56 1.93 2.49 -34.54
C TRP A 56 2.39 3.05 -33.19
N PHE A 57 2.32 2.27 -32.12
CA PHE A 57 3.00 2.51 -30.86
C PHE A 57 4.42 1.96 -30.89
N ASP A 58 5.33 2.50 -30.09
CA ASP A 58 6.68 2.01 -29.92
C ASP A 58 6.69 0.73 -29.11
N LEU A 59 5.78 0.62 -28.14
CA LEU A 59 5.49 -0.60 -27.40
C LEU A 59 3.98 -0.73 -27.17
N VAL A 60 3.44 -1.92 -27.44
CA VAL A 60 2.16 -2.40 -26.93
C VAL A 60 2.44 -3.70 -26.18
N GLU A 61 2.05 -3.76 -24.93
CA GLU A 61 2.19 -4.93 -24.09
C GLU A 61 0.86 -5.33 -23.48
N PHE A 62 0.56 -6.63 -23.48
CA PHE A 62 -0.62 -7.22 -22.87
C PHE A 62 -0.22 -8.42 -22.03
N GLU A 63 -0.59 -8.42 -20.76
CA GLU A 63 -0.20 -9.43 -19.79
C GLU A 63 -1.43 -9.98 -19.05
N PRO A 64 -1.98 -11.13 -19.49
CA PRO A 64 -2.97 -11.88 -18.73
C PRO A 64 -2.30 -12.74 -17.67
N VAL A 65 -2.81 -12.70 -16.43
CA VAL A 65 -2.33 -13.54 -15.34
C VAL A 65 -3.52 -14.16 -14.61
N PHE A 66 -3.44 -15.47 -14.35
CA PHE A 66 -4.34 -16.20 -13.46
C PHE A 66 -3.60 -16.58 -12.19
N ILE A 67 -4.23 -16.36 -11.04
CA ILE A 67 -3.70 -16.72 -9.73
C ILE A 67 -4.76 -17.51 -8.98
N HIS A 68 -4.42 -18.71 -8.52
CA HIS A 68 -5.21 -19.46 -7.56
C HIS A 68 -4.43 -19.54 -6.25
N THR A 69 -5.09 -19.23 -5.13
CA THR A 69 -4.51 -19.32 -3.78
C THR A 69 -5.44 -20.12 -2.88
N TYR A 70 -4.88 -21.01 -2.08
CA TYR A 70 -5.58 -21.73 -1.01
C TYR A 70 -4.75 -21.60 0.27
N LYS A 71 -5.42 -21.35 1.40
CA LYS A 71 -4.77 -21.24 2.71
C LYS A 71 -5.66 -21.82 3.80
N ASP A 72 -5.10 -22.76 4.60
CA ASP A 72 -5.63 -23.13 5.91
C ASP A 72 -5.31 -22.01 6.92
N ILE A 73 -6.16 -21.82 7.92
CA ILE A 73 -6.01 -20.71 8.88
C ILE A 73 -5.74 -21.29 10.24
N GLN A 74 -4.51 -21.07 10.73
CA GLN A 74 -4.07 -21.54 12.03
C GLN A 74 -4.12 -20.40 13.06
N GLY A 75 -4.76 -20.68 14.21
CA GLY A 75 -4.72 -19.80 15.37
C GLY A 75 -3.44 -19.94 16.19
N ILE A 76 -3.25 -19.03 17.14
CA ILE A 76 -2.22 -19.14 18.18
C ILE A 76 -2.88 -19.39 19.54
N GLU A 77 -3.98 -18.70 19.83
CA GLU A 77 -4.72 -18.83 21.07
C GLU A 77 -5.50 -20.17 21.16
N SER A 78 -6.11 -20.57 20.06
CA SER A 78 -6.84 -21.83 19.90
C SER A 78 -6.31 -22.61 18.70
N ASN A 79 -6.51 -23.94 18.75
CA ASN A 79 -6.12 -24.85 17.68
C ASN A 79 -7.21 -24.86 16.60
N ILE A 80 -7.15 -23.93 15.65
CA ILE A 80 -8.06 -23.87 14.52
C ILE A 80 -7.77 -25.03 13.57
N ARG A 81 -8.79 -25.81 13.18
CA ARG A 81 -8.63 -27.08 12.46
C ARG A 81 -9.39 -27.15 11.12
N HIS A 82 -10.36 -26.28 10.89
CA HIS A 82 -11.26 -26.38 9.74
C HIS A 82 -11.36 -25.10 8.92
N ALA A 83 -11.07 -23.96 9.53
CA ALA A 83 -11.19 -22.69 8.82
C ALA A 83 -10.15 -22.58 7.71
N HIS A 84 -10.60 -22.18 6.54
CA HIS A 84 -9.74 -22.00 5.36
C HIS A 84 -10.25 -20.89 4.45
N SER A 85 -9.39 -20.46 3.54
CA SER A 85 -9.74 -19.54 2.47
C SER A 85 -9.18 -19.99 1.13
N HIS A 86 -9.84 -19.61 0.05
CA HIS A 86 -9.30 -19.73 -1.29
C HIS A 86 -9.73 -18.54 -2.15
N SER A 87 -8.95 -18.27 -3.17
CA SER A 87 -9.27 -17.20 -4.13
C SER A 87 -8.80 -17.55 -5.54
N ASN A 88 -9.56 -17.07 -6.51
CA ASN A 88 -9.15 -17.02 -7.92
C ASN A 88 -9.05 -15.55 -8.34
N ALA A 89 -7.95 -15.17 -8.97
CA ALA A 89 -7.80 -13.84 -9.53
C ALA A 89 -7.41 -13.92 -11.00
N PHE A 90 -8.07 -13.10 -11.83
CA PHE A 90 -7.75 -12.87 -13.23
C PHE A 90 -7.30 -11.42 -13.37
N ILE A 91 -6.08 -11.24 -13.84
CA ILE A 91 -5.46 -9.93 -14.06
C ILE A 91 -5.23 -9.75 -15.54
N PHE A 92 -5.65 -8.61 -16.06
CA PHE A 92 -5.36 -8.18 -17.42
C PHE A 92 -4.68 -6.82 -17.33
N ALA A 93 -3.40 -6.76 -17.70
CA ALA A 93 -2.64 -5.54 -17.79
C ALA A 93 -2.30 -5.23 -19.24
N ASN A 94 -2.48 -3.96 -19.60
CA ASN A 94 -2.09 -3.43 -20.90
C ASN A 94 -1.21 -2.21 -20.70
N LYS A 95 -0.16 -2.08 -21.51
CA LYS A 95 0.73 -0.92 -21.55
C LYS A 95 0.97 -0.50 -22.98
N MET A 96 0.93 0.80 -23.25
CA MET A 96 1.24 1.41 -24.52
C MET A 96 2.18 2.59 -24.33
N GLU A 97 3.23 2.62 -25.13
CA GLU A 97 4.21 3.71 -25.14
C GLU A 97 4.33 4.28 -26.54
N LYS A 98 4.45 5.60 -26.62
CA LYS A 98 4.68 6.31 -27.87
C LYS A 98 5.52 7.55 -27.64
N GLU A 99 6.73 7.56 -28.20
CA GLU A 99 7.56 8.77 -28.31
C GLU A 99 7.01 9.68 -29.40
N ASN A 100 7.13 10.98 -29.22
CA ASN A 100 6.64 12.00 -30.14
C ASN A 100 5.16 11.78 -30.54
N PHE A 101 4.29 11.51 -29.57
CA PHE A 101 2.87 11.28 -29.75
C PHE A 101 2.16 12.57 -30.15
N LEU A 102 1.61 12.72 -31.30
CA LEU A 102 0.95 13.89 -31.90
C LEU A 102 1.88 15.06 -32.26
N LEU A 103 2.94 15.34 -31.50
CA LEU A 103 3.92 16.40 -31.76
C LEU A 103 5.31 16.01 -31.22
N ASP A 104 6.36 16.62 -31.76
CA ASP A 104 7.74 16.37 -31.35
C ASP A 104 7.94 16.77 -29.88
N GLY A 105 8.61 15.87 -29.14
CA GLY A 105 8.92 16.06 -27.71
C GLY A 105 7.76 15.71 -26.77
N LEU A 106 6.59 15.26 -27.26
CA LEU A 106 5.51 14.77 -26.43
C LEU A 106 5.52 13.22 -26.40
N ASP A 107 5.80 12.66 -25.23
CA ASP A 107 5.79 11.22 -25.01
C ASP A 107 4.54 10.79 -24.24
N LEU A 108 3.98 9.64 -24.63
CA LEU A 108 2.83 9.00 -24.02
C LEU A 108 3.26 7.68 -23.37
N ASP A 109 2.88 7.48 -22.10
CA ASP A 109 2.79 6.18 -21.43
C ASP A 109 1.36 6.00 -20.94
N TRP A 110 0.67 4.98 -21.45
CA TRP A 110 -0.70 4.66 -21.08
C TRP A 110 -0.82 3.22 -20.62
N GLN A 111 -1.45 3.04 -19.45
CA GLN A 111 -1.64 1.73 -18.84
C GLN A 111 -3.10 1.54 -18.44
N LEU A 112 -3.62 0.35 -18.73
CA LEU A 112 -4.95 -0.08 -18.31
C LEU A 112 -4.82 -1.43 -17.62
N GLY A 113 -5.33 -1.55 -16.41
CA GLY A 113 -5.36 -2.78 -15.64
C GLY A 113 -6.78 -3.13 -15.23
N TYR A 114 -7.14 -4.40 -15.36
CA TYR A 114 -8.38 -4.95 -14.82
C TYR A 114 -8.06 -6.18 -13.98
N ILE A 115 -8.66 -6.25 -12.77
CA ILE A 115 -8.52 -7.38 -11.87
C ILE A 115 -9.92 -7.84 -11.48
N TYR A 116 -10.18 -9.12 -11.69
CA TYR A 116 -11.32 -9.82 -11.10
C TYR A 116 -10.79 -10.75 -10.02
N THR A 117 -11.41 -10.72 -8.85
CA THR A 117 -11.09 -11.64 -7.75
C THR A 117 -12.37 -12.26 -7.23
N ASP A 118 -12.37 -13.59 -7.12
CA ASP A 118 -13.39 -14.38 -6.44
C ASP A 118 -12.75 -14.99 -5.19
N TYR A 119 -13.13 -14.47 -4.01
CA TYR A 119 -12.57 -14.85 -2.72
C TYR A 119 -13.62 -15.58 -1.89
N HIS A 120 -13.20 -16.69 -1.26
CA HIS A 120 -14.01 -17.50 -0.37
C HIS A 120 -13.31 -17.68 0.97
N PHE A 121 -14.08 -17.59 2.05
CA PHE A 121 -13.64 -17.90 3.39
C PHE A 121 -14.71 -18.77 4.08
N ALA A 122 -14.28 -19.86 4.73
CA ALA A 122 -15.16 -20.76 5.45
C ALA A 122 -14.69 -20.94 6.91
N ASP A 123 -15.61 -20.73 7.83
CA ASP A 123 -15.45 -21.00 9.27
C ASP A 123 -16.78 -21.53 9.82
N THR A 124 -17.02 -22.84 9.65
CA THR A 124 -18.28 -23.51 9.98
C THR A 124 -18.09 -24.74 10.86
N ALA A 125 -16.95 -24.84 11.56
CA ALA A 125 -16.66 -25.98 12.44
C ALA A 125 -17.73 -26.16 13.52
N SER A 126 -18.14 -27.38 13.77
CA SER A 126 -19.19 -27.71 14.78
C SER A 126 -18.72 -27.52 16.23
N HIS A 127 -17.43 -27.43 16.45
CA HIS A 127 -16.80 -27.23 17.77
C HIS A 127 -15.46 -26.50 17.60
N ARG A 128 -14.95 -25.94 18.67
CA ARG A 128 -13.60 -25.41 18.78
C ARG A 128 -12.68 -26.42 19.47
N THR A 129 -11.40 -26.34 19.25
CA THR A 129 -10.41 -27.24 19.81
C THR A 129 -9.34 -26.46 20.59
N HIS A 130 -9.04 -26.89 21.80
CA HIS A 130 -7.88 -26.42 22.56
C HIS A 130 -6.59 -27.09 22.07
N TRP A 131 -5.45 -26.52 22.44
CA TRP A 131 -4.16 -27.10 22.09
C TRP A 131 -3.86 -28.42 22.78
N ASP A 132 -4.58 -28.77 23.85
CA ASP A 132 -4.55 -30.09 24.53
C ASP A 132 -5.44 -31.13 23.88
N GLY A 133 -6.17 -30.77 22.80
CA GLY A 133 -7.09 -31.65 22.09
C GLY A 133 -8.50 -31.68 22.64
N THR A 134 -8.80 -30.96 23.73
CA THR A 134 -10.18 -30.93 24.25
C THR A 134 -11.06 -30.05 23.37
N HIS A 135 -12.35 -30.42 23.28
CA HIS A 135 -13.35 -29.72 22.49
C HIS A 135 -14.27 -28.88 23.37
N TYR A 136 -14.73 -27.78 22.84
CA TYR A 136 -15.67 -26.86 23.46
C TYR A 136 -16.60 -26.23 22.41
N PRO A 137 -17.74 -25.64 22.85
CA PRO A 137 -18.75 -25.15 21.90
C PRO A 137 -18.19 -24.26 20.82
N ALA A 138 -18.73 -24.36 19.61
CA ALA A 138 -18.48 -23.44 18.52
C ALA A 138 -18.85 -22.00 18.89
N VAL A 139 -18.42 -21.02 18.10
CA VAL A 139 -18.67 -19.59 18.35
C VAL A 139 -20.15 -19.23 18.28
N SER A 140 -20.95 -20.02 17.54
CA SER A 140 -22.39 -19.83 17.38
C SER A 140 -23.09 -21.18 17.19
N GLU A 141 -24.42 -21.20 17.26
CA GLU A 141 -25.25 -22.35 16.97
C GLU A 141 -25.09 -22.94 15.55
N PHE A 142 -24.60 -22.11 14.61
CA PHE A 142 -24.31 -22.50 13.24
C PHE A 142 -22.84 -22.91 13.02
N GLY A 143 -22.05 -23.02 14.08
CA GLY A 143 -20.64 -23.38 14.03
C GLY A 143 -19.69 -22.20 14.13
N GLY A 144 -18.44 -22.44 13.71
CA GLY A 144 -17.33 -21.50 13.72
C GLY A 144 -16.33 -21.72 14.84
N GLU A 145 -15.06 -21.53 14.55
CA GLU A 145 -13.94 -21.67 15.49
C GLU A 145 -13.11 -20.38 15.61
N ILE A 146 -13.32 -19.40 14.71
CA ILE A 146 -12.72 -18.08 14.72
C ILE A 146 -13.77 -17.04 15.15
N GLY A 147 -13.56 -15.85 15.28
CA GLY A 147 -14.50 -14.75 15.41
C GLY A 147 -15.65 -14.94 16.39
N LYS A 148 -16.81 -14.33 16.09
CA LYS A 148 -18.03 -14.33 16.92
C LYS A 148 -19.22 -15.00 16.24
N TRP A 149 -19.09 -15.37 15.00
CA TRP A 149 -20.12 -16.03 14.18
C TRP A 149 -19.49 -17.02 13.21
N ALA A 150 -20.25 -18.04 12.85
CA ALA A 150 -19.91 -18.86 11.70
C ALA A 150 -19.91 -18.01 10.43
N SER A 151 -19.04 -18.33 9.49
CA SER A 151 -18.90 -17.62 8.23
C SER A 151 -18.80 -18.56 7.04
N LEU A 152 -19.49 -18.21 5.98
CA LEU A 152 -19.33 -18.79 4.65
C LEU A 152 -19.36 -17.64 3.64
N LEU A 153 -18.29 -16.86 3.68
CA LEU A 153 -18.13 -15.65 2.89
C LEU A 153 -17.75 -15.97 1.45
N THR A 154 -18.40 -15.31 0.52
CA THR A 154 -17.93 -15.11 -0.85
C THR A 154 -17.80 -13.63 -1.11
N ASN A 155 -16.75 -13.20 -1.82
CA ASN A 155 -16.57 -11.79 -2.18
C ASN A 155 -16.04 -11.69 -3.60
N GLU A 156 -16.92 -11.36 -4.53
CA GLU A 156 -16.58 -11.06 -5.91
C GLU A 156 -16.15 -9.58 -6.01
N LYS A 157 -14.98 -9.35 -6.56
CA LYS A 157 -14.40 -8.01 -6.68
C LYS A 157 -13.94 -7.73 -8.09
N HIS A 158 -14.32 -6.57 -8.61
CA HIS A 158 -13.88 -6.02 -9.89
C HIS A 158 -13.12 -4.74 -9.66
N GLN A 159 -11.91 -4.63 -10.20
CA GLN A 159 -11.07 -3.44 -10.09
C GLN A 159 -10.61 -3.02 -11.47
N LEU A 160 -10.74 -1.75 -11.78
CA LEU A 160 -10.23 -1.12 -13.00
C LEU A 160 -9.26 -0.02 -12.60
N GLN A 161 -8.09 -0.01 -13.23
CA GLN A 161 -7.09 1.03 -13.05
C GLN A 161 -6.68 1.58 -14.41
N HIS A 162 -6.71 2.88 -14.55
CA HIS A 162 -6.26 3.59 -15.74
C HIS A 162 -5.17 4.59 -15.32
N LYS A 163 -4.00 4.51 -15.93
CA LYS A 163 -2.90 5.43 -15.72
C LYS A 163 -2.47 6.04 -17.05
N LEU A 164 -2.42 7.36 -17.08
CA LEU A 164 -1.94 8.14 -18.21
C LEU A 164 -0.78 9.02 -17.75
N ASN A 165 0.29 9.00 -18.52
CA ASN A 165 1.42 9.90 -18.36
C ASN A 165 1.70 10.55 -19.72
N LEU A 166 1.71 11.86 -19.76
CA LEU A 166 2.11 12.69 -20.90
C LEU A 166 3.29 13.53 -20.48
N ASN A 167 4.44 13.31 -21.11
CA ASN A 167 5.65 14.07 -20.84
C ASN A 167 6.00 14.91 -22.07
N TYR A 168 6.02 16.23 -21.90
CA TYR A 168 6.34 17.17 -22.95
C TYR A 168 7.68 17.89 -22.69
N LEU A 169 8.64 17.59 -23.53
CA LEU A 169 9.92 18.30 -23.55
C LEU A 169 9.79 19.59 -24.38
N VAL A 170 9.50 20.71 -23.71
CA VAL A 170 9.34 22.01 -24.37
C VAL A 170 10.64 22.45 -25.04
N ASN A 171 11.77 22.27 -24.36
CA ASN A 171 13.14 22.44 -24.85
C ASN A 171 14.13 21.80 -23.85
N GLU A 172 15.42 21.93 -24.10
CA GLU A 172 16.49 21.33 -23.26
C GLU A 172 16.45 21.73 -21.78
N ASN A 173 15.82 22.88 -21.47
CA ASN A 173 15.75 23.43 -20.11
C ASN A 173 14.39 23.24 -19.43
N HIS A 174 13.31 22.97 -20.17
CA HIS A 174 11.95 22.98 -19.68
C HIS A 174 11.19 21.72 -20.08
N SER A 175 10.61 21.04 -19.12
CA SER A 175 9.66 19.96 -19.38
C SER A 175 8.39 20.10 -18.53
N VAL A 176 7.29 19.61 -19.07
CA VAL A 176 5.99 19.55 -18.42
C VAL A 176 5.51 18.12 -18.45
N ASN A 177 5.06 17.61 -17.33
CA ASN A 177 4.54 16.24 -17.23
C ASN A 177 3.14 16.27 -16.61
N PHE A 178 2.18 15.66 -17.31
CA PHE A 178 0.83 15.42 -16.80
C PHE A 178 0.64 13.96 -16.49
N ASN A 179 0.17 13.65 -15.26
CA ASN A 179 -0.15 12.31 -14.80
C ASN A 179 -1.61 12.24 -14.38
N SER A 180 -2.28 11.16 -14.73
CA SER A 180 -3.64 10.86 -14.28
C SER A 180 -3.76 9.39 -13.91
N LEU A 181 -4.23 9.12 -12.69
CA LEU A 181 -4.50 7.79 -12.17
C LEU A 181 -5.96 7.71 -11.75
N LEU A 182 -6.75 6.91 -12.47
CA LEU A 182 -8.13 6.59 -12.14
C LEU A 182 -8.17 5.16 -11.60
N LYS A 183 -8.93 4.94 -10.54
CA LYS A 183 -9.23 3.60 -10.02
C LYS A 183 -10.73 3.49 -9.75
N TYR A 184 -11.30 2.37 -10.14
CA TYR A 184 -12.65 1.98 -9.79
C TYR A 184 -12.63 0.59 -9.19
N ALA A 185 -13.37 0.37 -8.11
CA ALA A 185 -13.54 -0.92 -7.48
C ALA A 185 -15.02 -1.16 -7.17
N HIS A 186 -15.46 -2.37 -7.45
CA HIS A 186 -16.75 -2.90 -7.04
C HIS A 186 -16.53 -4.19 -6.27
N ALA A 187 -17.03 -4.28 -5.05
CA ALA A 187 -16.98 -5.46 -4.21
C ALA A 187 -18.41 -5.90 -3.87
N ASN A 188 -18.66 -7.20 -3.90
CA ASN A 188 -19.97 -7.81 -3.65
C ASN A 188 -19.86 -8.93 -2.62
N PRO A 189 -19.61 -8.62 -1.35
CA PRO A 189 -19.52 -9.61 -0.28
C PRO A 189 -20.90 -10.22 0.02
N ARG A 190 -20.91 -11.52 0.36
CA ARG A 190 -22.10 -12.27 0.80
C ARG A 190 -21.69 -13.31 1.80
N ASP A 191 -22.29 -13.28 2.99
CA ASP A 191 -22.08 -14.27 4.04
C ASP A 191 -23.42 -14.71 4.66
N GLY A 192 -24.04 -15.69 4.02
CA GLY A 192 -25.34 -16.21 4.46
C GLY A 192 -25.31 -16.91 5.83
N MET A 193 -24.15 -17.37 6.32
CA MET A 193 -24.03 -17.95 7.65
C MET A 193 -23.99 -16.85 8.72
N LYS A 194 -23.18 -15.83 8.51
CA LYS A 194 -23.14 -14.66 9.38
C LYS A 194 -24.51 -14.00 9.49
N ASP A 195 -25.22 -13.84 8.36
CA ASP A 195 -26.58 -13.27 8.32
C ASP A 195 -27.56 -14.10 9.15
N LYS A 196 -27.49 -15.45 9.12
CA LYS A 196 -28.30 -16.33 9.95
C LYS A 196 -28.02 -16.14 11.45
N VAL A 197 -26.75 -16.10 11.85
CA VAL A 197 -26.33 -15.89 13.25
C VAL A 197 -26.83 -14.56 13.77
N ILE A 198 -26.69 -13.50 12.98
CA ILE A 198 -27.10 -12.15 13.36
C ILE A 198 -28.61 -11.95 13.24
N GLY A 199 -29.27 -12.73 12.37
CA GLY A 199 -30.70 -12.62 12.04
C GLY A 199 -31.01 -11.35 11.23
N TYR A 200 -30.04 -10.84 10.48
CA TYR A 200 -30.15 -9.65 9.64
C TYR A 200 -29.03 -9.66 8.57
N ARG A 201 -29.32 -9.15 7.38
CA ARG A 201 -28.32 -9.02 6.31
C ARG A 201 -27.27 -7.98 6.67
N THR A 202 -26.01 -8.37 6.63
CA THR A 202 -24.88 -7.53 7.05
C THR A 202 -23.94 -7.13 5.91
N ASP A 203 -24.01 -7.81 4.79
CA ASP A 203 -23.08 -7.63 3.67
C ASP A 203 -23.80 -7.00 2.48
N PHE A 204 -23.25 -5.89 1.99
CA PHE A 204 -23.83 -5.12 0.90
C PHE A 204 -22.77 -4.79 -0.16
N PRO A 205 -23.18 -4.72 -1.44
CA PRO A 205 -22.28 -4.28 -2.50
C PRO A 205 -21.71 -2.88 -2.21
N SER A 206 -20.47 -2.69 -2.58
CA SER A 206 -19.73 -1.44 -2.37
C SER A 206 -19.05 -1.01 -3.65
N ASN A 207 -19.04 0.29 -3.91
CA ASN A 207 -18.35 0.88 -5.03
C ASN A 207 -17.42 1.98 -4.54
N MET A 208 -16.24 2.03 -5.13
CA MET A 208 -15.26 3.09 -4.90
C MET A 208 -14.74 3.61 -6.24
N PHE A 209 -14.63 4.92 -6.35
CA PHE A 209 -13.90 5.58 -7.42
C PHE A 209 -12.87 6.52 -6.84
N SER A 210 -11.67 6.54 -7.39
CA SER A 210 -10.65 7.52 -7.02
C SER A 210 -9.93 8.05 -8.25
N TRP A 211 -9.55 9.31 -8.18
CA TRP A 211 -8.81 10.01 -9.21
C TRP A 211 -7.71 10.86 -8.60
N VAL A 212 -6.50 10.68 -9.11
CA VAL A 212 -5.36 11.54 -8.79
C VAL A 212 -4.83 12.09 -10.11
N ALA A 213 -4.85 13.41 -10.25
CA ALA A 213 -4.27 14.11 -11.39
C ALA A 213 -3.11 15.00 -10.91
N GLY A 214 -2.01 15.01 -11.62
CA GLY A 214 -0.82 15.77 -11.29
C GLY A 214 -0.25 16.49 -12.51
N LEU A 215 0.21 17.72 -12.29
CA LEU A 215 0.97 18.48 -13.26
C LEU A 215 2.32 18.82 -12.64
N ASN A 216 3.39 18.38 -13.29
CA ASN A 216 4.76 18.66 -12.91
C ASN A 216 5.42 19.58 -13.95
N TYR A 217 6.19 20.54 -13.47
CA TYR A 217 7.04 21.40 -14.29
C TYR A 217 8.47 21.31 -13.79
N ASP A 218 9.37 20.93 -14.68
CA ASP A 218 10.80 20.86 -14.42
C ASP A 218 11.54 21.96 -15.19
N TYR A 219 12.40 22.65 -14.48
CA TYR A 219 13.34 23.61 -15.03
C TYR A 219 14.76 23.21 -14.68
N ARG A 220 15.64 23.12 -15.68
CA ARG A 220 17.05 22.82 -15.53
C ARG A 220 17.88 23.82 -16.33
N THR A 221 18.89 24.43 -15.70
CA THR A 221 19.83 25.27 -16.43
C THR A 221 20.72 24.47 -17.36
N SER A 222 21.12 25.03 -18.50
CA SER A 222 21.93 24.34 -19.52
C SER A 222 23.29 23.86 -19.01
N ASN A 223 23.83 24.47 -17.95
CA ASN A 223 25.05 24.04 -17.27
C ASN A 223 24.82 23.06 -16.12
N ASP A 224 23.59 22.52 -15.96
CA ASP A 224 23.17 21.60 -14.90
C ASP A 224 23.44 22.08 -13.46
N LYS A 225 23.65 23.42 -13.26
CA LYS A 225 23.86 23.95 -11.91
C LYS A 225 22.61 24.00 -11.08
N PHE A 226 21.48 24.32 -11.69
CA PHE A 226 20.20 24.45 -10.99
C PHE A 226 19.15 23.57 -11.63
N LEU A 227 18.40 22.88 -10.78
CA LEU A 227 17.18 22.13 -11.15
C LEU A 227 16.08 22.48 -10.17
N ASN A 228 14.91 22.78 -10.69
CA ASN A 228 13.68 22.94 -9.94
C ASN A 228 12.62 22.01 -10.50
N SER A 229 11.93 21.30 -9.63
CA SER A 229 10.77 20.47 -9.95
C SER A 229 9.59 20.97 -9.12
N PHE A 230 8.57 21.48 -9.77
CA PHE A 230 7.35 21.96 -9.15
C PHE A 230 6.17 21.09 -9.54
N ASN A 231 5.41 20.62 -8.56
CA ASN A 231 4.31 19.70 -8.79
C ASN A 231 3.04 20.15 -8.06
N VAL A 232 1.90 20.08 -8.75
CA VAL A 232 0.57 20.28 -8.19
C VAL A 232 -0.25 19.04 -8.46
N LYS A 233 -0.99 18.55 -7.47
CA LYS A 233 -1.85 17.37 -7.58
C LYS A 233 -3.26 17.67 -7.10
N TYR A 234 -4.23 17.10 -7.78
CA TYR A 234 -5.61 17.03 -7.37
C TYR A 234 -5.97 15.60 -6.99
N TYR A 235 -6.67 15.44 -5.89
CA TYR A 235 -7.10 14.16 -5.36
C TYR A 235 -8.61 14.16 -5.20
N TYR A 236 -9.24 13.09 -5.63
CA TYR A 236 -10.67 12.87 -5.48
C TYR A 236 -10.94 11.40 -5.17
N TYR A 237 -11.88 11.12 -4.28
CA TYR A 237 -12.48 9.81 -4.18
C TYR A 237 -13.95 9.90 -3.81
N SER A 238 -14.69 8.86 -4.19
CA SER A 238 -16.06 8.63 -3.77
C SER A 238 -16.28 7.17 -3.41
N MET A 239 -17.17 6.92 -2.48
CA MET A 239 -17.57 5.60 -2.02
C MET A 239 -19.08 5.55 -1.84
N LYS A 240 -19.69 4.46 -2.32
CA LYS A 240 -21.11 4.14 -2.11
C LYS A 240 -21.23 2.72 -1.59
N THR A 241 -21.87 2.57 -0.44
CA THR A 241 -22.14 1.27 0.19
C THR A 241 -23.31 1.38 1.17
N ARG A 242 -23.65 0.27 1.81
CA ARG A 242 -24.49 0.22 3.01
C ARG A 242 -23.68 -0.32 4.16
N MET A 243 -23.81 0.27 5.32
CA MET A 243 -23.21 -0.22 6.55
C MET A 243 -24.29 -0.79 7.46
N ALA A 244 -24.20 -2.08 7.76
CA ALA A 244 -25.08 -2.72 8.72
C ALA A 244 -24.64 -2.47 10.16
N SER A 245 -25.59 -2.12 11.01
CA SER A 245 -25.40 -2.19 12.46
C SER A 245 -25.87 -3.55 12.97
N VAL A 246 -24.93 -4.35 13.44
CA VAL A 246 -25.19 -5.69 14.01
C VAL A 246 -26.06 -5.61 15.26
N LEU A 247 -25.92 -4.53 16.06
CA LEU A 247 -26.64 -4.35 17.33
C LEU A 247 -28.10 -3.98 17.13
N VAL A 248 -28.36 -3.00 16.26
CA VAL A 248 -29.73 -2.49 16.01
C VAL A 248 -30.43 -3.12 14.82
N LYS A 249 -29.72 -4.00 14.09
CA LYS A 249 -30.24 -4.71 12.89
C LYS A 249 -30.82 -3.76 11.84
N THR A 250 -30.12 -2.68 11.57
CA THR A 250 -30.45 -1.69 10.55
C THR A 250 -29.27 -1.52 9.59
N ALA A 251 -29.54 -0.98 8.42
CA ALA A 251 -28.48 -0.61 7.49
C ALA A 251 -28.69 0.84 7.04
N GLU A 252 -27.59 1.59 7.01
CA GLU A 252 -27.55 2.97 6.58
C GLU A 252 -26.79 3.08 5.24
N ASP A 253 -27.33 3.88 4.33
CA ASP A 253 -26.64 4.17 3.07
C ASP A 253 -25.49 5.15 3.32
N ILE A 254 -24.32 4.81 2.83
CA ILE A 254 -23.14 5.66 2.85
C ILE A 254 -22.87 6.11 1.42
N ASP A 255 -22.90 7.41 1.19
CA ASP A 255 -22.47 8.06 -0.05
C ASP A 255 -21.49 9.18 0.32
N THR A 256 -20.22 8.90 0.18
CA THR A 256 -19.15 9.82 0.57
C THR A 256 -18.33 10.21 -0.65
N HIS A 257 -18.02 11.50 -0.73
CA HIS A 257 -17.05 12.03 -1.69
C HIS A 257 -16.17 13.07 -1.02
N LYS A 258 -14.89 13.05 -1.35
CA LYS A 258 -13.88 13.98 -0.83
C LYS A 258 -12.93 14.39 -1.94
N ASN A 259 -12.43 15.60 -1.84
CA ASN A 259 -11.34 16.09 -2.67
C ASN A 259 -10.29 16.79 -1.83
N ASP A 260 -9.09 16.90 -2.37
CA ASP A 260 -7.97 17.61 -1.76
C ASP A 260 -6.95 18.01 -2.84
N PHE A 261 -5.99 18.86 -2.46
CA PHE A 261 -4.90 19.30 -3.33
C PHE A 261 -3.57 19.04 -2.64
N GLY A 262 -2.58 18.70 -3.45
CA GLY A 262 -1.19 18.60 -3.01
C GLY A 262 -0.31 19.55 -3.81
N ILE A 263 0.77 20.01 -3.18
CA ILE A 263 1.77 20.85 -3.82
C ILE A 263 3.15 20.44 -3.32
N SER A 264 4.11 20.32 -4.22
CA SER A 264 5.49 20.07 -3.83
C SER A 264 6.46 20.83 -4.72
N ASN A 265 7.60 21.18 -4.15
CA ASN A 265 8.70 21.78 -4.86
C ASN A 265 10.02 21.18 -4.40
N ALA A 266 10.88 20.82 -5.35
CA ALA A 266 12.21 20.30 -5.09
C ALA A 266 13.24 21.14 -5.84
N LEU A 267 14.31 21.50 -5.13
CA LEU A 267 15.41 22.31 -5.62
C LEU A 267 16.72 21.54 -5.49
N ARG A 268 17.54 21.63 -6.50
CA ARG A 268 18.92 21.16 -6.49
C ARG A 268 19.83 22.28 -7.02
N TYR A 269 20.86 22.61 -6.28
CA TYR A 269 21.85 23.62 -6.68
C TYR A 269 23.27 23.08 -6.53
N ARG A 270 24.03 23.03 -7.60
CA ARG A 270 25.42 22.63 -7.63
C ARG A 270 26.31 23.86 -7.32
N ILE A 271 26.75 23.92 -6.07
CA ILE A 271 27.58 25.06 -5.57
C ILE A 271 28.96 25.01 -6.24
N THR A 272 29.57 23.82 -6.23
CA THR A 272 30.84 23.53 -6.93
C THR A 272 30.69 22.22 -7.70
N PRO A 273 31.62 21.80 -8.56
CA PRO A 273 31.58 20.48 -9.19
C PRO A 273 31.50 19.32 -8.22
N SER A 274 31.91 19.51 -6.97
CA SER A 274 31.92 18.48 -5.93
C SER A 274 30.92 18.69 -4.80
N LEU A 275 30.22 19.84 -4.77
CA LEU A 275 29.28 20.16 -3.68
C LEU A 275 27.93 20.55 -4.25
N MET A 276 26.89 19.86 -3.82
CA MET A 276 25.51 20.08 -4.22
C MET A 276 24.62 20.23 -2.98
N ALA A 277 23.76 21.26 -3.01
CA ALA A 277 22.70 21.46 -2.04
C ALA A 277 21.36 21.00 -2.62
N LYS A 278 20.51 20.42 -1.78
CA LYS A 278 19.16 19.98 -2.09
C LYS A 278 18.19 20.56 -1.07
N ALA A 279 17.02 20.95 -1.50
CA ALA A 279 15.92 21.30 -0.61
C ALA A 279 14.59 20.84 -1.21
N SER A 280 13.66 20.41 -0.40
CA SER A 280 12.29 20.15 -0.86
C SER A 280 11.26 20.52 0.20
N PHE A 281 10.10 20.90 -0.29
CA PHE A 281 8.88 21.11 0.47
C PHE A 281 7.76 20.30 -0.17
N GLY A 282 6.93 19.66 0.63
CA GLY A 282 5.75 18.95 0.17
C GLY A 282 4.56 19.17 1.10
N TYR A 283 3.40 19.37 0.51
CA TYR A 283 2.10 19.12 1.12
C TYR A 283 1.46 18.01 0.32
N ASP A 284 1.56 16.80 0.84
CA ASP A 284 1.13 15.57 0.18
C ASP A 284 -0.12 15.01 0.82
N VAL A 285 -0.97 14.39 0.00
CA VAL A 285 -2.22 13.77 0.41
C VAL A 285 -2.18 12.29 0.07
N ARG A 286 -2.61 11.43 1.01
CA ARG A 286 -2.88 10.03 0.78
C ARG A 286 -4.37 9.77 0.85
N LEU A 287 -4.96 9.36 -0.27
CA LEU A 287 -6.34 8.89 -0.28
C LEU A 287 -6.46 7.57 0.51
N PRO A 288 -7.58 7.32 1.21
CA PRO A 288 -7.86 6.01 1.76
C PRO A 288 -7.79 4.93 0.68
N SER A 289 -7.25 3.77 1.03
CA SER A 289 -7.24 2.62 0.13
C SER A 289 -8.63 1.99 0.01
N GLU A 290 -8.80 1.12 -0.97
CA GLU A 290 -10.02 0.35 -1.17
C GLU A 290 -10.36 -0.50 0.05
N GLU A 291 -9.36 -1.21 0.61
CA GLU A 291 -9.56 -2.04 1.81
C GLU A 291 -9.96 -1.20 3.03
N GLU A 292 -9.36 -0.03 3.22
CA GLU A 292 -9.71 0.88 4.31
C GLU A 292 -11.15 1.39 4.21
N LEU A 293 -11.63 1.65 2.98
CA LEU A 293 -12.99 2.15 2.75
C LEU A 293 -14.05 1.06 2.72
N LEU A 294 -13.81 -0.02 1.98
CA LEU A 294 -14.82 -1.04 1.69
C LEU A 294 -14.84 -2.19 2.71
N GLY A 295 -13.74 -2.35 3.49
CA GLY A 295 -13.57 -3.50 4.37
C GLY A 295 -13.37 -4.81 3.62
N ASP A 296 -13.49 -5.94 4.34
CA ASP A 296 -13.28 -7.29 3.79
C ASP A 296 -14.57 -8.11 3.62
N GLY A 297 -15.69 -7.59 4.14
CA GLY A 297 -16.99 -8.29 4.16
C GLY A 297 -17.16 -9.26 5.34
N TYR A 298 -16.12 -9.49 6.16
CA TYR A 298 -16.16 -10.41 7.30
C TYR A 298 -15.98 -9.72 8.65
N VAL A 299 -14.76 -9.34 9.00
CA VAL A 299 -14.43 -8.74 10.31
C VAL A 299 -14.13 -7.25 10.23
N ILE A 300 -13.84 -6.73 9.03
CA ILE A 300 -13.57 -5.31 8.81
C ILE A 300 -14.79 -4.65 8.19
N ALA A 301 -15.41 -3.77 8.95
CA ALA A 301 -16.56 -3.00 8.47
C ALA A 301 -16.12 -1.89 7.50
N PRO A 302 -16.96 -1.52 6.54
CA PRO A 302 -16.73 -0.33 5.71
C PRO A 302 -16.54 0.94 6.54
N ALA A 303 -15.68 1.84 6.10
CA ALA A 303 -15.32 3.07 6.80
C ALA A 303 -15.62 4.32 5.95
N GLY A 304 -16.90 4.64 5.79
CA GLY A 304 -17.35 5.72 4.91
C GLY A 304 -17.05 7.15 5.39
N ASN A 305 -16.58 7.33 6.62
CA ASN A 305 -16.25 8.63 7.19
C ASN A 305 -14.76 8.97 7.16
N LEU A 306 -13.94 8.13 6.57
CA LEU A 306 -12.50 8.42 6.43
C LEU A 306 -12.27 9.72 5.66
N THR A 307 -11.24 10.43 6.06
CA THR A 307 -10.68 11.57 5.33
C THR A 307 -9.29 11.23 4.84
N PRO A 308 -8.80 11.88 3.78
CA PRO A 308 -7.42 11.70 3.34
C PRO A 308 -6.42 12.05 4.44
N GLU A 309 -5.32 11.32 4.52
CA GLU A 309 -4.17 11.73 5.33
C GLU A 309 -3.43 12.88 4.66
N ARG A 310 -2.89 13.79 5.45
CA ARG A 310 -2.16 14.96 4.96
C ARG A 310 -0.79 15.03 5.62
N ASN A 311 0.23 15.21 4.80
CA ASN A 311 1.60 15.31 5.26
C ASN A 311 2.24 16.61 4.78
N ILE A 312 2.79 17.38 5.72
CA ILE A 312 3.71 18.48 5.41
C ILE A 312 5.12 17.95 5.62
N SER A 313 5.96 18.07 4.60
CA SER A 313 7.35 17.64 4.66
C SER A 313 8.30 18.76 4.22
N VAL A 314 9.42 18.88 4.91
CA VAL A 314 10.55 19.77 4.54
C VAL A 314 11.81 18.95 4.64
N ASN A 315 12.64 18.98 3.60
CA ASN A 315 13.94 18.31 3.58
C ASN A 315 15.00 19.28 3.12
N ILE A 316 16.17 19.22 3.74
CA ILE A 316 17.37 19.98 3.36
C ILE A 316 18.54 19.03 3.39
N GLY A 317 19.33 19.02 2.32
CA GLY A 317 20.45 18.10 2.19
C GLY A 317 21.65 18.71 1.48
N MET A 318 22.78 18.10 1.71
CA MET A 318 24.05 18.39 1.04
C MET A 318 24.71 17.10 0.59
N LEU A 319 25.24 17.12 -0.63
CA LEU A 319 26.05 16.04 -1.18
C LEU A 319 27.41 16.58 -1.53
N PHE A 320 28.45 16.01 -0.94
CA PHE A 320 29.83 16.21 -1.31
C PHE A 320 30.34 14.97 -2.07
N ASP A 321 30.80 15.18 -3.30
CA ASP A 321 31.18 14.10 -4.21
C ASP A 321 32.54 14.40 -4.87
N LEU A 322 33.54 13.58 -4.53
CA LEU A 322 34.88 13.60 -5.12
C LEU A 322 35.12 12.45 -6.11
N THR A 323 34.07 11.78 -6.56
CA THR A 323 34.18 10.66 -7.51
C THR A 323 34.91 11.10 -8.77
N GLY A 324 35.92 10.35 -9.18
CA GLY A 324 36.71 10.58 -10.40
C GLY A 324 37.75 11.70 -10.32
N LYS A 325 37.98 12.34 -9.15
CA LYS A 325 38.96 13.42 -8.98
C LYS A 325 40.26 13.03 -8.29
N ALA A 326 40.31 11.85 -7.69
CA ALA A 326 41.46 11.33 -6.97
C ALA A 326 41.63 9.81 -7.19
N SER A 327 42.70 9.25 -6.69
CA SER A 327 42.92 7.79 -6.68
C SER A 327 41.93 7.03 -5.77
N SER A 328 41.15 7.76 -4.97
CA SER A 328 40.06 7.27 -4.11
C SER A 328 38.80 8.08 -4.35
N ASN A 329 37.64 7.41 -4.45
CA ASN A 329 36.34 8.05 -4.52
C ASN A 329 35.82 8.28 -3.10
N LEU A 330 35.27 9.48 -2.85
CA LEU A 330 34.64 9.82 -1.58
C LEU A 330 33.31 10.53 -1.86
N GLN A 331 32.23 10.01 -1.27
CA GLN A 331 30.90 10.63 -1.31
C GLN A 331 30.38 10.76 0.11
N ILE A 332 29.91 11.95 0.48
CA ILE A 332 29.29 12.22 1.78
C ILE A 332 27.94 12.88 1.51
N GLU A 333 26.85 12.30 2.01
CA GLU A 333 25.51 12.86 1.95
C GLU A 333 24.99 13.11 3.35
N LEU A 334 24.43 14.31 3.58
CA LEU A 334 23.78 14.71 4.82
C LEU A 334 22.40 15.23 4.49
N ASN A 335 21.35 14.71 5.16
CA ASN A 335 19.97 15.14 5.02
C ASN A 335 19.37 15.41 6.40
N GLY A 336 18.64 16.53 6.52
CA GLY A 336 17.76 16.79 7.65
C GLY A 336 16.33 16.88 7.16
N TYR A 337 15.37 16.35 7.91
CA TYR A 337 13.97 16.36 7.51
C TYR A 337 13.03 16.61 8.68
N TYR A 338 11.93 17.26 8.33
CA TYR A 338 10.77 17.45 9.19
C TYR A 338 9.53 16.95 8.48
N MET A 339 8.68 16.20 9.18
CA MET A 339 7.39 15.73 8.67
C MET A 339 6.31 15.94 9.73
N HIS A 340 5.12 16.34 9.28
CA HIS A 340 3.92 16.45 10.11
C HIS A 340 2.75 15.79 9.40
N LEU A 341 2.38 14.62 9.88
CA LEU A 341 1.30 13.79 9.35
C LEU A 341 0.04 13.99 10.20
N LYS A 342 -1.06 14.34 9.54
CA LYS A 342 -2.40 14.51 10.14
C LYS A 342 -3.39 13.52 9.57
N ASP A 343 -4.47 13.30 10.31
CA ASP A 343 -5.60 12.45 9.92
C ASP A 343 -5.18 11.02 9.56
N MET A 344 -4.11 10.51 10.21
CA MET A 344 -3.55 9.19 9.92
C MET A 344 -4.60 8.11 10.09
N ILE A 345 -4.77 7.28 9.07
CA ILE A 345 -5.72 6.17 9.06
C ILE A 345 -5.08 4.99 9.78
N ARG A 346 -5.79 4.47 10.78
CA ARG A 346 -5.37 3.30 11.57
C ARG A 346 -6.46 2.26 11.64
N PHE A 347 -6.05 1.02 11.64
CA PHE A 347 -6.91 -0.10 11.97
C PHE A 347 -7.19 -0.12 13.46
N THR A 348 -8.47 -0.15 13.84
CA THR A 348 -8.92 -0.19 15.23
C THR A 348 -9.79 -1.41 15.44
N GLY A 349 -9.41 -2.23 16.44
CA GLY A 349 -10.21 -3.37 16.84
C GLY A 349 -11.48 -2.93 17.58
N GLY A 350 -12.62 -3.48 17.18
CA GLY A 350 -13.89 -3.31 17.87
C GLY A 350 -14.37 -4.62 18.51
N PHE A 351 -15.34 -4.53 19.43
CA PHE A 351 -15.90 -5.71 20.09
C PHE A 351 -16.61 -6.66 19.12
N LEU A 352 -17.33 -6.11 18.12
CA LEU A 352 -18.06 -6.89 17.11
C LEU A 352 -17.34 -6.93 15.76
N GLN A 353 -16.86 -5.79 15.31
CA GLN A 353 -16.16 -5.63 14.05
C GLN A 353 -15.01 -4.65 14.23
N SER A 354 -13.97 -4.84 13.48
CA SER A 354 -12.86 -3.89 13.36
C SER A 354 -13.16 -2.89 12.25
N GLN A 355 -12.55 -1.72 12.32
CA GLN A 355 -12.75 -0.66 11.33
C GLN A 355 -11.51 0.21 11.22
N TYR A 356 -11.29 0.78 10.04
CA TYR A 356 -10.32 1.84 9.86
C TYR A 356 -10.89 3.19 10.29
N GLN A 357 -10.08 4.02 10.93
CA GLN A 357 -10.48 5.33 11.42
C GLN A 357 -9.32 6.32 11.29
N ASN A 358 -9.64 7.60 11.04
CA ASN A 358 -8.65 8.66 11.15
C ASN A 358 -8.34 8.90 12.63
N PHE A 359 -7.24 8.33 13.06
CA PHE A 359 -6.80 8.39 14.45
C PHE A 359 -5.29 8.50 14.52
N GLY A 360 -4.79 9.69 14.30
CA GLY A 360 -3.37 9.92 14.45
C GLY A 360 -2.93 11.28 13.95
N GLU A 361 -2.05 11.89 14.70
CA GLU A 361 -1.28 13.06 14.30
C GLU A 361 0.14 12.86 14.81
N MET A 362 1.10 12.90 13.91
CA MET A 362 2.48 12.54 14.20
C MET A 362 3.43 13.61 13.65
N ARG A 363 4.45 13.91 14.44
CA ARG A 363 5.56 14.73 14.01
C ARG A 363 6.84 13.91 13.99
N THR A 364 7.61 14.02 12.92
CA THR A 364 8.93 13.42 12.79
C THR A 364 9.97 14.51 12.57
N LEU A 365 11.05 14.46 13.30
CA LEU A 365 12.27 15.22 13.04
C LEU A 365 13.42 14.23 12.92
N GLY A 366 14.19 14.31 11.84
CA GLY A 366 15.27 13.35 11.63
C GLY A 366 16.46 13.92 10.87
N MET A 367 17.54 13.16 10.94
CA MET A 367 18.79 13.39 10.23
C MET A 367 19.31 12.08 9.68
N GLU A 368 19.88 12.13 8.49
CA GLU A 368 20.54 11.00 7.84
C GLU A 368 21.94 11.43 7.39
N ALA A 369 22.90 10.54 7.58
CA ALA A 369 24.26 10.73 7.09
C ALA A 369 24.72 9.45 6.40
N GLU A 370 25.26 9.60 5.21
CA GLU A 370 25.86 8.51 4.44
C GLU A 370 27.28 8.90 4.01
N VAL A 371 28.23 7.96 4.20
CA VAL A 371 29.61 8.07 3.69
C VAL A 371 29.92 6.83 2.88
N LYS A 372 30.36 7.02 1.64
CA LYS A 372 30.89 5.99 0.75
C LYS A 372 32.31 6.33 0.36
N ALA A 373 33.23 5.39 0.48
CA ALA A 373 34.62 5.62 0.18
C ALA A 373 35.29 4.39 -0.44
N ASP A 374 36.06 4.60 -1.51
CA ASP A 374 37.07 3.64 -1.94
C ASP A 374 38.35 3.91 -1.15
N MET A 375 38.60 3.12 -0.10
CA MET A 375 39.77 3.29 0.76
C MET A 375 41.06 2.86 0.05
N THR A 376 40.96 1.85 -0.82
CA THR A 376 42.04 1.37 -1.68
C THR A 376 41.45 0.83 -2.98
N ARG A 377 42.27 0.39 -3.93
CA ARG A 377 41.81 -0.23 -5.18
C ARG A 377 40.98 -1.50 -5.00
N TRP A 378 41.04 -2.13 -3.81
CA TRP A 378 40.40 -3.41 -3.49
C TRP A 378 39.50 -3.32 -2.26
N LEU A 379 39.41 -2.16 -1.59
CA LEU A 379 38.61 -1.99 -0.39
C LEU A 379 37.66 -0.81 -0.58
N TYR A 380 36.38 -1.12 -0.66
CA TYR A 380 35.27 -0.20 -0.60
C TYR A 380 34.60 -0.29 0.78
N GLY A 381 34.21 0.83 1.33
CA GLY A 381 33.43 0.90 2.58
C GLY A 381 32.30 1.89 2.46
N TYR A 382 31.18 1.60 3.13
CA TYR A 382 30.10 2.56 3.30
C TYR A 382 29.55 2.49 4.71
N VAL A 383 29.11 3.62 5.21
CA VAL A 383 28.40 3.74 6.49
C VAL A 383 27.21 4.64 6.28
N ASN A 384 26.03 4.23 6.73
CA ASN A 384 24.90 5.13 6.87
C ASN A 384 24.37 5.13 8.28
N ALA A 385 23.91 6.27 8.75
CA ALA A 385 23.33 6.47 10.06
C ALA A 385 22.08 7.33 9.94
N THR A 386 21.01 6.89 10.57
CA THR A 386 19.75 7.61 10.67
C THR A 386 19.42 7.86 12.14
N TYR A 387 19.06 9.09 12.44
CA TYR A 387 18.46 9.50 13.71
C TYR A 387 17.08 10.05 13.44
N GLN A 388 16.06 9.58 14.20
CA GLN A 388 14.68 10.04 14.05
C GLN A 388 13.94 10.13 15.38
N ASP A 389 13.24 11.23 15.57
CA ASP A 389 12.37 11.46 16.74
C ASP A 389 10.91 11.59 16.27
N LEU A 390 10.15 10.49 16.43
CA LEU A 390 8.74 10.43 16.08
C LEU A 390 7.90 10.59 17.33
N ARG A 391 6.97 11.58 17.31
CA ARG A 391 6.12 11.88 18.46
C ARG A 391 4.66 11.94 18.09
N ASP A 392 3.81 11.43 18.97
CA ASP A 392 2.38 11.68 18.97
C ASP A 392 2.13 13.15 19.35
N VAL A 393 1.46 13.90 18.48
CA VAL A 393 1.17 15.32 18.72
C VAL A 393 -0.32 15.63 18.76
N ARG A 394 -1.17 14.60 18.79
CA ARG A 394 -2.63 14.76 18.96
C ARG A 394 -2.95 15.57 20.22
N LYS A 395 -3.95 16.42 20.11
CA LYS A 395 -4.41 17.22 21.25
C LYS A 395 -5.36 16.46 22.15
N TYR A 396 -6.22 15.65 21.56
CA TYR A 396 -7.33 14.95 22.23
C TYR A 396 -7.30 13.46 21.93
N GLU A 397 -7.93 12.69 22.80
CA GLU A 397 -8.27 11.29 22.52
C GLU A 397 -9.34 11.20 21.42
N GLN A 398 -9.42 10.04 20.78
CA GLN A 398 -10.29 9.81 19.62
C GLN A 398 -11.76 10.10 19.97
N ASN A 399 -12.40 10.94 19.13
CA ASN A 399 -13.83 11.30 19.23
C ASN A 399 -14.26 11.87 20.59
N THR A 400 -13.32 12.49 21.31
CA THR A 400 -13.57 13.09 22.62
C THR A 400 -12.93 14.47 22.75
N THR A 401 -13.26 15.19 23.81
CA THR A 401 -12.58 16.42 24.24
C THR A 401 -11.56 16.16 25.37
N VAL A 402 -11.33 14.90 25.70
CA VAL A 402 -10.36 14.50 26.74
C VAL A 402 -8.95 14.70 26.18
N ALA A 403 -8.10 15.37 26.96
CA ALA A 403 -6.73 15.61 26.57
C ALA A 403 -5.97 14.29 26.38
N ASN A 404 -5.21 14.18 25.29
CA ASN A 404 -4.41 13.00 25.02
C ASN A 404 -3.25 12.89 26.03
N PRO A 405 -3.20 11.86 26.90
CA PRO A 405 -2.16 11.69 27.90
C PRO A 405 -0.80 11.33 27.26
N THR A 406 -0.80 10.82 26.02
CA THR A 406 0.43 10.46 25.28
C THR A 406 0.96 11.60 24.41
N LYS A 407 0.36 12.80 24.46
CA LYS A 407 0.82 13.95 23.67
C LYS A 407 2.29 14.28 23.99
N GLY A 408 3.09 14.34 22.94
CA GLY A 408 4.53 14.56 23.02
C GLY A 408 5.35 13.31 23.32
N SER A 409 4.71 12.18 23.63
CA SER A 409 5.40 10.90 23.80
C SER A 409 5.92 10.35 22.47
N ARG A 410 7.02 9.60 22.53
CA ARG A 410 7.57 8.92 21.36
C ARG A 410 6.66 7.78 20.93
N MET A 411 6.63 7.55 19.63
CA MET A 411 5.92 6.39 19.08
C MET A 411 6.62 5.09 19.53
N PRO A 412 5.87 4.12 20.09
CA PRO A 412 6.42 2.85 20.54
C PRO A 412 6.94 2.02 19.34
N ASN A 413 7.91 1.14 19.62
CA ASN A 413 8.45 0.17 18.66
C ASN A 413 9.13 0.77 17.42
N ILE A 414 9.51 2.06 17.48
CA ILE A 414 10.27 2.72 16.42
C ILE A 414 11.67 3.04 16.95
N PRO A 415 12.74 2.52 16.31
CA PRO A 415 14.09 2.80 16.74
C PRO A 415 14.42 4.29 16.62
N LEU A 416 15.14 4.83 17.61
CA LEU A 416 15.60 6.22 17.59
C LEU A 416 16.73 6.41 16.58
N SER A 417 17.60 5.42 16.49
CA SER A 417 18.75 5.44 15.59
C SER A 417 18.96 4.07 14.95
N LEU A 418 19.44 4.10 13.72
CA LEU A 418 19.84 2.93 12.96
C LEU A 418 21.20 3.25 12.33
N ILE A 419 22.14 2.33 12.44
CA ILE A 419 23.46 2.42 11.80
C ILE A 419 23.67 1.13 11.01
N HIS A 420 24.08 1.28 9.75
CA HIS A 420 24.44 0.19 8.87
C HIS A 420 25.84 0.44 8.31
N ILE A 421 26.68 -0.59 8.32
CA ILE A 421 28.09 -0.55 7.92
C ILE A 421 28.33 -1.60 6.84
#